data_ab0a3b52e938693024a8b1e45acabd4a
#
_entry.id   ab0a3b52e938693024a8b1e45acabd4a
#
_cell.length_a   1.000
_cell.length_b   1.000
_cell.length_c   1.000
_cell.angle_alpha   90.00
_cell.angle_beta   90.00
_cell.angle_gamma   90.00
#
_symmetry.space_group_name_H-M   'P 1'
#
loop_
_entity.id
_entity.type
_entity.pdbx_description
1 polymer ?
#
loop_
_entity_poly.entity_id
_entity_poly.type
_entity_poly.pdbx_seq_one_letter_code
_entity_poly.pdbx_strand_id
1 'polypeptide(L)'
;KAFLVEAVNRKDKASRREQLYIEALDAYSKADTKKRKERAVKYTKSLERLLYEFPDDLDAKAFLALELWGSRSSGIPIASYLAIDALLDQILIVEPMHPAHHYRIHLWDHEKSEKALPAAAHCGQSLPGIAHMWHMPGHIFSKLKRYNDAAWQQEASARVDHAHMLRDQVLPDQIHNFAHTNAWLIRNLNHVGRVRDAIDLAKNMIELPRHPKYNSLRRGSSRYGRTRLFETLTRFEKWDTMIELCDTAYLEPTDDAKEQVKRLRHLGRAHLRSNDAEAGATFLAELRRRHDEKKTARNKATSAAEEKATKAAYKQAEIDKVVAAAAEKSKADGGDEEAIANAKTEAEQQVREKQLKAKKKDIDKAKSTAARPFTSQIGALQKAINELEGLQAVADNDAKKALPLLKKASGINAMFLAHIRFLAGETEDAIKDAEKYVESHKNEVQPLAMLVDLLARADQPDKTRQRFEQLRKISGPIDLCSPVFERLSSVASAAGVPQDWRVQLPAKTDIGDRPNLDTLGSFRWQPSPAKDWALSDSSGIPLSLQTFRGKPVVVIF
;
A
#
# COMPACT_ATOMS: atom_id res chain seq x y z
N LYS A 1 -7.66 1.53 31.11
CA LYS A 1 -8.75 1.87 32.06
C LYS A 1 -8.42 1.40 33.49
N ALA A 2 -7.97 0.16 33.70
CA ALA A 2 -7.64 -0.35 35.03
C ALA A 2 -6.62 0.54 35.77
N PHE A 3 -5.49 0.87 35.15
CA PHE A 3 -4.48 1.77 35.73
C PHE A 3 -5.03 3.16 36.07
N LEU A 4 -5.94 3.71 35.25
CA LEU A 4 -6.54 5.01 35.54
C LEU A 4 -7.46 4.95 36.78
N VAL A 5 -8.25 3.88 36.93
CA VAL A 5 -9.07 3.66 38.13
C VAL A 5 -8.17 3.62 39.38
N GLU A 6 -7.07 2.89 39.30
CA GLU A 6 -6.11 2.81 40.42
C GLU A 6 -5.44 4.16 40.74
N ALA A 7 -5.08 4.93 39.69
CA ALA A 7 -4.55 6.28 39.88
C ALA A 7 -5.59 7.20 40.54
N VAL A 8 -6.86 7.15 40.15
CA VAL A 8 -7.94 7.92 40.77
C VAL A 8 -8.13 7.53 42.23
N ASN A 9 -8.10 6.23 42.56
CA ASN A 9 -8.23 5.76 43.96
C ASN A 9 -7.09 6.19 44.86
N ARG A 10 -5.92 6.46 44.31
CA ARG A 10 -4.72 6.90 45.05
C ARG A 10 -4.39 8.39 44.89
N LYS A 11 -5.26 9.15 44.23
CA LYS A 11 -5.02 10.55 43.85
C LYS A 11 -4.60 11.44 45.06
N ASP A 12 -5.22 11.22 46.21
CA ASP A 12 -4.95 12.03 47.41
C ASP A 12 -3.53 11.83 47.97
N LYS A 13 -2.82 10.78 47.54
CA LYS A 13 -1.41 10.53 47.90
C LYS A 13 -0.43 11.11 46.89
N ALA A 14 -0.92 11.66 45.77
CA ALA A 14 -0.12 12.24 44.71
C ALA A 14 0.13 13.73 44.96
N SER A 15 1.17 14.28 44.36
CA SER A 15 1.42 15.73 44.34
C SER A 15 0.30 16.49 43.64
N ARG A 16 0.16 17.79 43.94
CA ARG A 16 -0.86 18.62 43.26
C ARG A 16 -0.75 18.57 41.73
N ARG A 17 0.47 18.56 41.21
CA ARG A 17 0.77 18.40 39.77
C ARG A 17 0.19 17.09 39.23
N GLU A 18 0.50 15.97 39.87
CA GLU A 18 0.02 14.64 39.45
C GLU A 18 -1.49 14.49 39.58
N GLN A 19 -2.10 15.11 40.64
CA GLN A 19 -3.55 15.13 40.78
C GLN A 19 -4.23 15.78 39.59
N LEU A 20 -3.70 16.88 39.05
CA LEU A 20 -4.26 17.55 37.87
C LEU A 20 -4.17 16.68 36.59
N TYR A 21 -3.08 15.93 36.40
CA TYR A 21 -2.98 14.96 35.32
C TYR A 21 -4.02 13.84 35.45
N ILE A 22 -4.18 13.29 36.65
CA ILE A 22 -5.18 12.23 36.92
C ILE A 22 -6.58 12.77 36.67
N GLU A 23 -6.90 13.99 37.15
CA GLU A 23 -8.20 14.64 36.93
C GLU A 23 -8.49 14.88 35.43
N ALA A 24 -7.50 15.34 34.68
CA ALA A 24 -7.63 15.56 33.25
C ALA A 24 -7.95 14.25 32.48
N LEU A 25 -7.21 13.18 32.75
CA LEU A 25 -7.41 11.87 32.15
C LEU A 25 -8.72 11.21 32.60
N ASP A 26 -9.11 11.37 33.88
CA ASP A 26 -10.37 10.82 34.38
C ASP A 26 -11.57 11.52 33.73
N ALA A 27 -11.56 12.84 33.66
CA ALA A 27 -12.58 13.62 32.98
C ALA A 27 -12.69 13.26 31.48
N TYR A 28 -11.55 13.08 30.81
CA TYR A 28 -11.49 12.62 29.43
C TYR A 28 -12.05 11.20 29.26
N SER A 29 -11.72 10.28 30.18
CA SER A 29 -12.15 8.88 30.14
C SER A 29 -13.64 8.70 30.39
N LYS A 30 -14.23 9.49 31.30
CA LYS A 30 -15.65 9.47 31.68
C LYS A 30 -16.56 10.18 30.69
N ALA A 31 -16.01 11.05 29.85
CA ALA A 31 -16.80 11.80 28.87
C ALA A 31 -17.39 10.87 27.81
N ASP A 32 -18.60 11.23 27.31
CA ASP A 32 -19.31 10.47 26.27
C ASP A 32 -18.44 10.34 25.00
N THR A 33 -18.11 9.11 24.63
CA THR A 33 -17.28 8.82 23.45
C THR A 33 -17.93 9.21 22.13
N LYS A 34 -19.25 9.40 22.08
CA LYS A 34 -19.99 9.90 20.91
C LYS A 34 -19.85 11.42 20.76
N LYS A 35 -19.57 12.14 21.84
CA LYS A 35 -19.40 13.60 21.87
C LYS A 35 -17.92 14.00 21.75
N ARG A 36 -17.26 13.55 20.70
CA ARG A 36 -15.81 13.73 20.50
C ARG A 36 -15.34 15.18 20.68
N LYS A 37 -16.08 16.14 20.10
CA LYS A 37 -15.74 17.56 20.18
C LYS A 37 -15.78 18.10 21.62
N GLU A 38 -16.85 17.82 22.36
CA GLU A 38 -16.97 18.24 23.77
C GLU A 38 -15.86 17.63 24.64
N ARG A 39 -15.55 16.37 24.39
CA ARG A 39 -14.52 15.63 25.09
C ARG A 39 -13.14 16.27 24.87
N ALA A 40 -12.79 16.59 23.62
CA ALA A 40 -11.53 17.25 23.26
C ALA A 40 -11.42 18.62 23.91
N VAL A 41 -12.48 19.46 23.83
CA VAL A 41 -12.50 20.78 24.46
C VAL A 41 -12.32 20.70 25.98
N LYS A 42 -12.96 19.74 26.66
CA LYS A 42 -12.80 19.55 28.12
C LYS A 42 -11.38 19.12 28.47
N TYR A 43 -10.77 18.25 27.68
CA TYR A 43 -9.39 17.82 27.94
C TYR A 43 -8.39 18.97 27.73
N THR A 44 -8.54 19.72 26.63
CA THR A 44 -7.75 20.95 26.39
C THR A 44 -7.80 21.88 27.59
N LYS A 45 -9.02 22.20 28.12
CA LYS A 45 -9.18 23.07 29.30
C LYS A 45 -8.55 22.49 30.57
N SER A 46 -8.56 21.16 30.71
CA SER A 46 -7.90 20.53 31.86
C SER A 46 -6.38 20.67 31.79
N LEU A 47 -5.78 20.57 30.62
CA LEU A 47 -4.35 20.80 30.39
C LEU A 47 -3.98 22.28 30.56
N GLU A 48 -4.81 23.21 30.09
CA GLU A 48 -4.62 24.65 30.34
C GLU A 48 -4.67 24.98 31.83
N ARG A 49 -5.63 24.42 32.61
CA ARG A 49 -5.70 24.57 34.06
C ARG A 49 -4.43 24.07 34.73
N LEU A 50 -3.85 22.96 34.31
CA LEU A 50 -2.58 22.46 34.81
C LEU A 50 -1.46 23.48 34.55
N LEU A 51 -1.39 24.04 33.36
CA LEU A 51 -0.40 25.04 32.98
C LEU A 51 -0.60 26.41 33.68
N TYR A 52 -1.82 26.75 34.12
CA TYR A 52 -2.03 27.93 34.97
C TYR A 52 -1.41 27.76 36.36
N GLU A 53 -1.43 26.55 36.94
CA GLU A 53 -0.81 26.25 38.23
C GLU A 53 0.71 25.92 38.08
N PHE A 54 1.11 25.29 36.95
CA PHE A 54 2.47 24.84 36.66
C PHE A 54 2.91 25.29 35.26
N PRO A 55 3.21 26.59 35.06
CA PRO A 55 3.49 27.14 33.71
C PRO A 55 4.76 26.58 33.06
N ASP A 56 5.69 26.03 33.84
CA ASP A 56 6.95 25.47 33.34
C ASP A 56 6.90 23.96 33.12
N ASP A 57 5.73 23.33 33.26
CA ASP A 57 5.56 21.90 33.01
C ASP A 57 5.68 21.56 31.51
N LEU A 58 6.82 20.99 31.14
CA LEU A 58 7.12 20.66 29.74
C LEU A 58 6.21 19.55 29.18
N ASP A 59 5.90 18.54 30.01
CA ASP A 59 5.01 17.44 29.60
C ASP A 59 3.59 17.95 29.37
N ALA A 60 3.09 18.83 30.21
CA ALA A 60 1.76 19.43 30.03
C ALA A 60 1.68 20.28 28.77
N LYS A 61 2.72 21.07 28.47
CA LYS A 61 2.84 21.78 27.19
C LYS A 61 2.84 20.79 25.99
N ALA A 62 3.57 19.68 26.10
CA ALA A 62 3.63 18.67 25.07
C ALA A 62 2.27 18.00 24.84
N PHE A 63 1.56 17.62 25.89
CA PHE A 63 0.21 17.06 25.79
C PHE A 63 -0.81 18.08 25.26
N LEU A 64 -0.68 19.34 25.62
CA LEU A 64 -1.52 20.40 25.07
C LEU A 64 -1.27 20.58 23.56
N ALA A 65 -0.02 20.62 23.12
CA ALA A 65 0.34 20.70 21.70
C ALA A 65 -0.22 19.50 20.93
N LEU A 66 -0.08 18.29 21.47
CA LEU A 66 -0.63 17.06 20.90
C LEU A 66 -2.16 17.11 20.78
N GLU A 67 -2.86 17.56 21.83
CA GLU A 67 -4.33 17.65 21.83
C GLU A 67 -4.82 18.71 20.83
N LEU A 68 -4.21 19.88 20.78
CA LEU A 68 -4.56 20.94 19.82
C LEU A 68 -4.38 20.48 18.38
N TRP A 69 -3.33 19.72 18.07
CA TRP A 69 -3.14 19.11 16.76
C TRP A 69 -4.12 17.96 16.51
N GLY A 70 -4.31 17.07 17.49
CA GLY A 70 -5.12 15.84 17.38
C GLY A 70 -6.62 16.09 17.29
N SER A 71 -7.11 17.18 17.87
CA SER A 71 -8.52 17.57 17.94
C SER A 71 -9.19 17.77 16.57
N ARG A 72 -8.42 17.95 15.50
CA ARG A 72 -8.93 17.95 14.12
C ARG A 72 -9.70 16.67 13.79
N SER A 73 -9.28 15.53 14.33
CA SER A 73 -9.97 14.23 14.15
C SER A 73 -11.33 14.19 14.85
N SER A 74 -11.55 15.11 15.81
CA SER A 74 -12.80 15.31 16.55
C SER A 74 -13.66 16.44 15.96
N GLY A 75 -13.27 17.01 14.80
CA GLY A 75 -13.99 18.08 14.13
C GLY A 75 -13.66 19.49 14.66
N ILE A 76 -12.53 19.65 15.33
CA ILE A 76 -12.00 20.95 15.75
C ILE A 76 -10.81 21.28 14.84
N PRO A 77 -10.91 22.30 13.96
CA PRO A 77 -9.80 22.65 13.08
C PRO A 77 -8.64 23.25 13.90
N ILE A 78 -7.42 23.06 13.40
CA ILE A 78 -6.25 23.74 13.95
C ILE A 78 -6.38 25.23 13.65
N ALA A 79 -6.51 26.04 14.69
CA ALA A 79 -6.67 27.48 14.56
C ALA A 79 -5.36 28.17 14.09
N SER A 80 -4.22 27.69 14.57
CA SER A 80 -2.90 28.21 14.19
C SER A 80 -1.82 27.17 14.38
N TYR A 81 -1.20 26.74 13.29
CA TYR A 81 -0.01 25.89 13.31
C TYR A 81 1.17 26.56 14.00
N LEU A 82 1.33 27.88 13.82
CA LEU A 82 2.40 28.65 14.42
C LEU A 82 2.26 28.75 15.95
N ALA A 83 1.04 28.84 16.47
CA ALA A 83 0.83 28.87 17.92
C ALA A 83 1.20 27.52 18.58
N ILE A 84 0.85 26.40 17.94
CA ILE A 84 1.25 25.07 18.42
C ILE A 84 2.78 24.90 18.30
N ASP A 85 3.39 25.35 17.21
CA ASP A 85 4.83 25.30 17.02
C ASP A 85 5.60 26.12 18.07
N ALA A 86 5.10 27.32 18.41
CA ALA A 86 5.67 28.15 19.47
C ALA A 86 5.58 27.49 20.85
N LEU A 87 4.51 26.74 21.13
CA LEU A 87 4.39 25.94 22.35
C LEU A 87 5.43 24.82 22.40
N LEU A 88 5.68 24.17 21.26
CA LEU A 88 6.73 23.16 21.12
C LEU A 88 8.14 23.76 21.23
N ASP A 89 8.36 24.97 20.71
CA ASP A 89 9.63 25.69 20.88
C ASP A 89 9.96 25.96 22.36
N GLN A 90 8.97 26.33 23.19
CA GLN A 90 9.18 26.51 24.63
C GLN A 90 9.70 25.24 25.31
N ILE A 91 9.26 24.07 24.85
CA ILE A 91 9.73 22.79 25.38
C ILE A 91 11.17 22.52 24.92
N LEU A 92 11.42 22.62 23.62
CA LEU A 92 12.68 22.21 22.99
C LEU A 92 13.84 23.18 23.27
N ILE A 93 13.56 24.40 23.67
CA ILE A 93 14.57 25.35 24.16
C ILE A 93 15.09 24.91 25.54
N VAL A 94 14.20 24.44 26.43
CA VAL A 94 14.56 24.00 27.79
C VAL A 94 15.15 22.59 27.77
N GLU A 95 14.52 21.67 27.00
CA GLU A 95 14.93 20.28 26.87
C GLU A 95 15.08 19.92 25.39
N PRO A 96 16.26 20.15 24.79
CA PRO A 96 16.48 19.93 23.34
C PRO A 96 16.26 18.49 22.86
N MET A 97 16.28 17.51 23.76
CA MET A 97 16.06 16.08 23.45
C MET A 97 14.69 15.58 23.94
N HIS A 98 13.75 16.49 24.23
CA HIS A 98 12.40 16.11 24.61
C HIS A 98 11.67 15.38 23.46
N PRO A 99 10.88 14.30 23.74
CA PRO A 99 10.14 13.54 22.72
C PRO A 99 9.10 14.36 21.92
N ALA A 100 8.82 15.60 22.28
CA ALA A 100 7.94 16.52 21.56
C ALA A 100 8.37 16.79 20.12
N HIS A 101 9.60 16.45 19.73
CA HIS A 101 10.00 16.39 18.31
C HIS A 101 9.02 15.57 17.46
N HIS A 102 8.51 14.48 17.99
CA HIS A 102 7.51 13.66 17.33
C HIS A 102 6.21 14.42 17.03
N TYR A 103 5.75 15.23 17.98
CA TYR A 103 4.53 16.05 17.79
C TYR A 103 4.76 17.16 16.77
N ARG A 104 5.95 17.75 16.75
CA ARG A 104 6.34 18.74 15.74
C ARG A 104 6.38 18.16 14.33
N ILE A 105 6.85 16.93 14.17
CA ILE A 105 6.78 16.22 12.91
C ILE A 105 5.33 16.06 12.46
N HIS A 106 4.44 15.59 13.32
CA HIS A 106 3.03 15.45 12.98
C HIS A 106 2.34 16.78 12.65
N LEU A 107 2.71 17.84 13.34
CA LEU A 107 2.18 19.19 13.09
C LEU A 107 2.47 19.61 11.64
N TRP A 108 3.72 19.47 11.19
CA TRP A 108 4.19 20.00 9.92
C TRP A 108 4.18 18.99 8.77
N ASP A 109 3.97 17.71 9.02
CA ASP A 109 4.08 16.63 8.01
C ASP A 109 3.22 16.89 6.76
N HIS A 110 2.01 17.40 6.91
CA HIS A 110 1.10 17.66 5.80
C HIS A 110 1.00 19.13 5.38
N GLU A 111 1.37 20.03 6.26
CA GLU A 111 1.22 21.47 6.05
C GLU A 111 2.48 22.06 5.38
N LYS A 112 3.64 21.88 5.99
CA LYS A 112 4.92 22.41 5.52
C LYS A 112 6.08 21.57 6.04
N SER A 113 6.36 20.46 5.38
CA SER A 113 7.30 19.43 5.86
C SER A 113 8.72 19.95 6.13
N GLU A 114 9.15 21.03 5.44
CA GLU A 114 10.47 21.66 5.67
C GLU A 114 10.62 22.18 7.10
N LYS A 115 9.55 22.64 7.73
CA LYS A 115 9.57 23.12 9.11
C LYS A 115 9.80 22.00 10.14
N ALA A 116 9.57 20.75 9.75
CA ALA A 116 9.83 19.59 10.60
C ALA A 116 11.27 19.09 10.54
N LEU A 117 12.14 19.62 9.65
CA LEU A 117 13.53 19.13 9.49
C LEU A 117 14.33 19.13 10.80
N PRO A 118 14.35 20.20 11.62
CA PRO A 118 15.07 20.18 12.89
C PRO A 118 14.55 19.09 13.85
N ALA A 119 13.23 18.90 13.90
CA ALA A 119 12.63 17.83 14.70
C ALA A 119 12.96 16.44 14.15
N ALA A 120 12.98 16.28 12.83
CA ALA A 120 13.35 15.03 12.19
C ALA A 120 14.82 14.64 12.44
N ALA A 121 15.70 15.60 12.67
CA ALA A 121 17.10 15.35 13.01
C ALA A 121 17.27 14.75 14.42
N HIS A 122 16.37 15.05 15.36
CA HIS A 122 16.52 14.68 16.78
C HIS A 122 15.51 13.63 17.27
N CYS A 123 14.41 13.41 16.54
CA CYS A 123 13.27 12.62 17.01
C CYS A 123 13.66 11.18 17.41
N GLY A 124 14.42 10.47 16.57
CA GLY A 124 14.85 9.09 16.87
C GLY A 124 15.78 9.03 18.09
N GLN A 125 16.71 9.97 18.19
CA GLN A 125 17.67 10.05 19.28
C GLN A 125 17.01 10.41 20.63
N SER A 126 15.89 11.14 20.61
CA SER A 126 15.19 11.53 21.84
C SER A 126 14.58 10.33 22.58
N LEU A 127 14.22 9.25 21.86
CA LEU A 127 13.78 7.97 22.44
C LEU A 127 14.25 6.80 21.57
N PRO A 128 15.54 6.45 21.58
CA PRO A 128 16.12 5.54 20.59
C PRO A 128 15.59 4.10 20.65
N GLY A 129 15.03 3.67 21.78
CA GLY A 129 14.41 2.35 21.96
C GLY A 129 13.00 2.22 21.39
N ILE A 130 12.43 3.28 20.83
CA ILE A 130 11.07 3.28 20.26
C ILE A 130 11.15 3.41 18.74
N ALA A 131 10.83 2.34 18.02
CA ALA A 131 10.89 2.28 16.58
C ALA A 131 10.12 3.41 15.86
N HIS A 132 8.96 3.79 16.38
CA HIS A 132 8.13 4.86 15.82
C HIS A 132 8.81 6.24 15.83
N MET A 133 9.70 6.48 16.76
CA MET A 133 10.45 7.75 16.83
C MET A 133 11.46 7.87 15.67
N TRP A 134 12.00 6.76 15.18
CA TRP A 134 12.82 6.70 13.95
C TRP A 134 11.98 6.70 12.67
N HIS A 135 10.78 6.10 12.72
CA HIS A 135 9.90 6.01 11.56
C HIS A 135 9.40 7.37 11.07
N MET A 136 9.00 8.24 11.99
CA MET A 136 8.37 9.53 11.65
C MET A 136 9.29 10.50 10.90
N PRO A 137 10.57 10.67 11.25
CA PRO A 137 11.53 11.41 10.42
C PRO A 137 11.61 10.91 8.98
N GLY A 138 11.51 9.60 8.75
CA GLY A 138 11.50 9.00 7.43
C GLY A 138 10.38 9.51 6.53
N HIS A 139 9.22 9.86 7.08
CA HIS A 139 8.14 10.51 6.33
C HIS A 139 8.55 11.91 5.85
N ILE A 140 9.15 12.71 6.72
CA ILE A 140 9.61 14.07 6.39
C ILE A 140 10.66 14.02 5.27
N PHE A 141 11.71 13.23 5.45
CA PHE A 141 12.75 13.08 4.43
C PHE A 141 12.20 12.55 3.09
N SER A 142 11.25 11.59 3.11
CA SER A 142 10.60 11.10 1.88
C SER A 142 9.81 12.20 1.16
N LYS A 143 9.07 13.04 1.88
CA LYS A 143 8.32 14.17 1.29
C LYS A 143 9.23 15.21 0.67
N LEU A 144 10.37 15.44 1.30
CA LEU A 144 11.41 16.35 0.81
C LEU A 144 12.29 15.73 -0.29
N LYS A 145 11.94 14.52 -0.78
CA LYS A 145 12.68 13.77 -1.80
C LYS A 145 14.14 13.47 -1.40
N ARG A 146 14.40 13.35 -0.10
CA ARG A 146 15.67 12.99 0.50
C ARG A 146 15.68 11.50 0.85
N TYR A 147 15.59 10.67 -0.19
CA TYR A 147 15.32 9.24 -0.03
C TYR A 147 16.43 8.45 0.68
N ASN A 148 17.70 8.88 0.57
CA ASN A 148 18.79 8.27 1.35
C ASN A 148 18.59 8.48 2.85
N ASP A 149 18.23 9.71 3.25
CA ASP A 149 17.95 10.03 4.65
C ASP A 149 16.69 9.29 5.14
N ALA A 150 15.66 9.23 4.28
CA ALA A 150 14.45 8.49 4.57
C ALA A 150 14.70 6.98 4.74
N ALA A 151 15.49 6.36 3.85
CA ALA A 151 15.86 4.97 3.95
C ALA A 151 16.61 4.67 5.25
N TRP A 152 17.58 5.53 5.62
CA TRP A 152 18.32 5.39 6.87
C TRP A 152 17.38 5.41 8.10
N GLN A 153 16.46 6.37 8.16
CA GLN A 153 15.51 6.50 9.27
C GLN A 153 14.55 5.30 9.35
N GLN A 154 14.04 4.85 8.22
CA GLN A 154 13.17 3.68 8.17
C GLN A 154 13.90 2.39 8.52
N GLU A 155 15.19 2.27 8.14
CA GLU A 155 16.04 1.15 8.52
C GLU A 155 16.30 1.16 10.02
N ALA A 156 16.64 2.30 10.61
CA ALA A 156 16.77 2.46 12.06
C ALA A 156 15.50 2.00 12.80
N SER A 157 14.32 2.44 12.33
CA SER A 157 13.04 2.01 12.88
C SER A 157 12.82 0.49 12.80
N ALA A 158 13.06 -0.11 11.63
CA ALA A 158 12.90 -1.55 11.45
C ALA A 158 13.85 -2.35 12.35
N ARG A 159 15.10 -1.91 12.48
CA ARG A 159 16.09 -2.55 13.35
C ARG A 159 15.73 -2.48 14.83
N VAL A 160 15.21 -1.36 15.29
CA VAL A 160 14.69 -1.22 16.67
C VAL A 160 13.52 -2.17 16.92
N ASP A 161 12.59 -2.31 15.97
CA ASP A 161 11.50 -3.29 16.06
C ASP A 161 12.06 -4.72 16.13
N HIS A 162 13.05 -5.06 15.29
CA HIS A 162 13.68 -6.38 15.31
C HIS A 162 14.36 -6.68 16.66
N ALA A 163 15.08 -5.70 17.22
CA ALA A 163 15.70 -5.83 18.53
C ALA A 163 14.66 -6.00 19.66
N HIS A 164 13.56 -5.23 19.60
CA HIS A 164 12.45 -5.36 20.55
C HIS A 164 11.82 -6.75 20.50
N MET A 165 11.54 -7.27 19.29
CA MET A 165 10.96 -8.60 19.13
C MET A 165 11.82 -9.71 19.72
N LEU A 166 13.14 -9.62 19.54
CA LEU A 166 14.09 -10.61 20.08
C LEU A 166 14.18 -10.51 21.61
N ARG A 167 14.25 -9.29 22.15
CA ARG A 167 14.36 -9.03 23.59
C ARG A 167 13.11 -9.48 24.35
N ASP A 168 11.93 -9.10 23.84
CA ASP A 168 10.66 -9.29 24.54
C ASP A 168 9.87 -10.50 24.02
N GLN A 169 10.46 -11.26 23.09
CA GLN A 169 9.89 -12.47 22.46
C GLN A 169 8.49 -12.26 21.86
N VAL A 170 8.31 -11.11 21.21
CA VAL A 170 7.07 -10.73 20.56
C VAL A 170 7.11 -11.08 19.07
N LEU A 171 6.02 -11.62 18.55
CA LEU A 171 5.93 -11.90 17.11
C LEU A 171 5.81 -10.61 16.29
N PRO A 172 6.43 -10.56 15.10
CA PRO A 172 6.47 -9.34 14.28
C PRO A 172 5.11 -8.66 14.07
N ASP A 173 4.10 -9.40 13.63
CA ASP A 173 2.78 -8.84 13.33
C ASP A 173 1.90 -8.57 14.58
N GLN A 174 2.41 -8.79 15.77
CA GLN A 174 1.84 -8.33 17.03
C GLN A 174 2.27 -6.90 17.37
N ILE A 175 3.35 -6.42 16.77
CA ILE A 175 3.85 -5.05 16.94
C ILE A 175 3.06 -4.10 16.03
N HIS A 176 2.59 -3.02 16.62
CA HIS A 176 1.91 -1.96 15.88
C HIS A 176 2.88 -1.34 14.85
N ASN A 177 2.42 -1.25 13.61
CA ASN A 177 3.17 -0.67 12.49
C ASN A 177 4.37 -1.47 11.95
N PHE A 178 4.77 -2.62 12.49
CA PHE A 178 5.91 -3.38 11.98
C PHE A 178 5.86 -3.58 10.45
N ALA A 179 4.75 -4.16 9.95
CA ALA A 179 4.56 -4.40 8.51
C ALA A 179 4.56 -3.10 7.69
N HIS A 180 3.99 -2.03 8.25
CA HIS A 180 3.96 -0.70 7.64
C HIS A 180 5.36 -0.08 7.56
N THR A 181 6.12 -0.11 8.64
CA THR A 181 7.50 0.41 8.72
C THR A 181 8.40 -0.28 7.70
N ASN A 182 8.40 -1.62 7.67
CA ASN A 182 9.19 -2.39 6.71
C ASN A 182 8.77 -2.13 5.25
N ALA A 183 7.46 -1.98 4.99
CA ALA A 183 6.97 -1.62 3.66
C ALA A 183 7.44 -0.21 3.22
N TRP A 184 7.54 0.75 4.14
CA TRP A 184 8.10 2.07 3.87
C TRP A 184 9.61 2.01 3.63
N LEU A 185 10.34 1.18 4.40
CA LEU A 185 11.76 0.94 4.17
C LEU A 185 11.99 0.42 2.75
N ILE A 186 11.31 -0.66 2.35
CA ILE A 186 11.45 -1.24 1.00
C ILE A 186 11.15 -0.20 -0.08
N ARG A 187 10.12 0.63 0.12
CA ARG A 187 9.82 1.73 -0.81
C ARG A 187 10.99 2.70 -0.95
N ASN A 188 11.58 3.15 0.15
CA ASN A 188 12.72 4.06 0.10
C ASN A 188 13.99 3.38 -0.46
N LEU A 189 14.22 2.09 -0.16
CA LEU A 189 15.28 1.30 -0.78
C LEU A 189 15.12 1.26 -2.31
N ASN A 190 13.88 1.11 -2.80
CA ASN A 190 13.57 1.19 -4.23
C ASN A 190 13.86 2.58 -4.82
N HIS A 191 13.58 3.67 -4.08
CA HIS A 191 13.88 5.03 -4.57
C HIS A 191 15.38 5.28 -4.72
N VAL A 192 16.20 4.68 -3.86
CA VAL A 192 17.66 4.85 -3.89
C VAL A 192 18.41 3.74 -4.64
N GLY A 193 17.71 2.71 -5.13
CA GLY A 193 18.31 1.64 -5.92
C GLY A 193 19.03 0.55 -5.13
N ARG A 194 18.77 0.39 -3.82
CA ARG A 194 19.22 -0.75 -2.99
C ARG A 194 18.32 -1.95 -3.25
N VAL A 195 18.45 -2.53 -4.42
CA VAL A 195 17.51 -3.53 -4.96
C VAL A 195 17.61 -4.86 -4.21
N ARG A 196 18.83 -5.32 -3.92
CA ARG A 196 19.08 -6.56 -3.16
C ARG A 196 18.47 -6.50 -1.77
N ASP A 197 18.71 -5.40 -1.06
CA ASP A 197 18.16 -5.17 0.27
C ASP A 197 16.63 -5.12 0.24
N ALA A 198 16.05 -4.48 -0.78
CA ALA A 198 14.59 -4.40 -0.95
C ALA A 198 13.96 -5.78 -1.19
N ILE A 199 14.60 -6.63 -2.01
CA ILE A 199 14.17 -8.01 -2.26
C ILE A 199 14.31 -8.86 -1.00
N ASP A 200 15.46 -8.79 -0.32
CA ASP A 200 15.73 -9.58 0.90
C ASP A 200 14.72 -9.25 2.00
N LEU A 201 14.49 -7.97 2.26
CA LEU A 201 13.52 -7.55 3.27
C LEU A 201 12.08 -7.92 2.89
N ALA A 202 11.70 -7.81 1.61
CA ALA A 202 10.38 -8.23 1.15
C ALA A 202 10.17 -9.75 1.32
N LYS A 203 11.18 -10.56 1.02
CA LYS A 203 11.19 -12.01 1.30
C LYS A 203 11.07 -12.29 2.78
N ASN A 204 11.86 -11.61 3.61
CA ASN A 204 11.80 -11.74 5.05
C ASN A 204 10.41 -11.48 5.62
N MET A 205 9.71 -10.42 5.14
CA MET A 205 8.33 -10.16 5.53
C MET A 205 7.35 -11.30 5.19
N ILE A 206 7.62 -12.08 4.13
CA ILE A 206 6.80 -13.22 3.72
C ILE A 206 7.13 -14.47 4.54
N GLU A 207 8.38 -14.62 4.93
CA GLU A 207 8.90 -15.75 5.74
C GLU A 207 8.39 -15.75 7.18
N LEU A 208 7.89 -14.60 7.68
CA LEU A 208 7.38 -14.49 9.04
C LEU A 208 6.24 -15.48 9.31
N PRO A 209 6.08 -15.96 10.57
CA PRO A 209 5.02 -16.88 10.93
C PRO A 209 3.64 -16.40 10.48
N ARG A 210 2.94 -17.22 9.71
CA ARG A 210 1.60 -16.90 9.22
C ARG A 210 0.57 -17.18 10.31
N HIS A 211 -0.20 -16.14 10.63
CA HIS A 211 -1.27 -16.23 11.59
C HIS A 211 -2.58 -15.67 10.99
N PRO A 212 -3.72 -16.41 11.01
CA PRO A 212 -4.93 -15.99 10.32
C PRO A 212 -5.44 -14.59 10.68
N LYS A 213 -5.20 -14.18 11.92
CA LYS A 213 -5.61 -12.87 12.42
C LYS A 213 -4.61 -11.75 12.12
N TYR A 214 -3.31 -12.02 12.17
CA TYR A 214 -2.28 -10.98 12.13
C TYR A 214 -1.46 -10.98 10.83
N ASN A 215 -1.17 -12.15 10.27
CA ASN A 215 -0.32 -12.31 9.10
C ASN A 215 -0.88 -13.32 8.10
N SER A 216 -1.39 -12.85 6.97
CA SER A 216 -1.96 -13.66 5.90
C SER A 216 -1.79 -12.96 4.55
N LEU A 217 -2.12 -13.60 3.45
CA LEU A 217 -2.10 -12.98 2.11
C LEU A 217 -2.96 -11.69 2.00
N ARG A 218 -3.88 -11.48 2.92
CA ARG A 218 -4.76 -10.30 2.95
C ARG A 218 -4.36 -9.27 4.00
N ARG A 219 -3.43 -9.59 4.90
CA ARG A 219 -3.14 -8.79 6.08
C ARG A 219 -1.71 -8.99 6.57
N GLY A 220 -1.16 -7.95 7.20
CA GLY A 220 0.13 -8.01 7.88
C GLY A 220 1.32 -8.14 6.95
N SER A 221 2.41 -8.66 7.46
CA SER A 221 3.71 -8.70 6.78
C SER A 221 3.69 -9.48 5.48
N SER A 222 3.02 -10.63 5.42
CA SER A 222 2.92 -11.43 4.20
C SER A 222 2.31 -10.64 3.03
N ARG A 223 1.21 -9.91 3.28
CA ARG A 223 0.58 -9.05 2.26
C ARG A 223 1.52 -7.94 1.78
N TYR A 224 2.14 -7.22 2.72
CA TYR A 224 3.03 -6.12 2.40
C TYR A 224 4.29 -6.62 1.70
N GLY A 225 4.92 -7.69 2.22
CA GLY A 225 6.11 -8.29 1.63
C GLY A 225 5.87 -8.75 0.20
N ARG A 226 4.79 -9.49 -0.05
CA ARG A 226 4.43 -9.95 -1.39
C ARG A 226 4.15 -8.79 -2.36
N THR A 227 3.46 -7.75 -1.90
CA THR A 227 3.22 -6.55 -2.72
C THR A 227 4.52 -5.84 -3.08
N ARG A 228 5.41 -5.66 -2.10
CA ARG A 228 6.71 -5.01 -2.31
C ARG A 228 7.67 -5.84 -3.14
N LEU A 229 7.63 -7.16 -3.00
CA LEU A 229 8.44 -8.05 -3.82
C LEU A 229 8.08 -7.92 -5.31
N PHE A 230 6.80 -8.01 -5.67
CA PHE A 230 6.35 -7.77 -7.04
C PHE A 230 6.72 -6.37 -7.55
N GLU A 231 6.57 -5.35 -6.70
CA GLU A 231 6.91 -3.97 -7.07
C GLU A 231 8.42 -3.83 -7.36
N THR A 232 9.29 -4.34 -6.50
CA THR A 232 10.74 -4.26 -6.65
C THR A 232 11.21 -5.03 -7.87
N LEU A 233 10.78 -6.29 -8.03
CA LEU A 233 11.15 -7.13 -9.16
C LEU A 233 10.70 -6.50 -10.49
N THR A 234 9.49 -5.96 -10.54
CA THR A 234 8.97 -5.27 -11.73
C THR A 234 9.72 -3.97 -12.02
N ARG A 235 9.97 -3.15 -10.99
CA ARG A 235 10.60 -1.83 -11.11
C ARG A 235 12.02 -1.92 -11.65
N PHE A 236 12.78 -2.93 -11.23
CA PHE A 236 14.17 -3.13 -11.62
C PHE A 236 14.37 -4.25 -12.64
N GLU A 237 13.28 -4.69 -13.25
CA GLU A 237 13.28 -5.65 -14.36
C GLU A 237 13.97 -7.00 -14.00
N LYS A 238 13.82 -7.45 -12.75
CA LYS A 238 14.34 -8.73 -12.25
C LYS A 238 13.40 -9.89 -12.63
N TRP A 239 13.25 -10.09 -13.96
CA TRP A 239 12.27 -11.04 -14.50
C TRP A 239 12.63 -12.48 -14.18
N ASP A 240 13.90 -12.87 -14.35
CA ASP A 240 14.38 -14.22 -14.05
C ASP A 240 14.15 -14.57 -12.57
N THR A 241 14.49 -13.64 -11.67
CA THR A 241 14.22 -13.80 -10.23
C THR A 241 12.71 -13.94 -9.95
N MET A 242 11.86 -13.22 -10.67
CA MET A 242 10.40 -13.34 -10.52
C MET A 242 9.92 -14.73 -10.96
N ILE A 243 10.46 -15.26 -12.06
CA ILE A 243 10.15 -16.60 -12.58
C ILE A 243 10.66 -17.67 -11.59
N GLU A 244 11.90 -17.57 -11.12
CA GLU A 244 12.47 -18.49 -10.12
C GLU A 244 11.65 -18.58 -8.83
N LEU A 245 11.05 -17.47 -8.40
CA LEU A 245 10.29 -17.42 -7.17
C LEU A 245 8.82 -17.88 -7.33
N CYS A 246 8.36 -18.15 -8.54
CA CYS A 246 6.93 -18.38 -8.83
C CYS A 246 6.33 -19.61 -8.14
N ASP A 247 7.14 -20.65 -7.92
CA ASP A 247 6.71 -21.90 -7.29
C ASP A 247 7.27 -22.07 -5.87
N THR A 248 7.80 -20.98 -5.31
CA THR A 248 8.22 -20.90 -3.92
C THR A 248 7.13 -20.27 -3.05
N ALA A 249 7.30 -20.35 -1.73
CA ALA A 249 6.41 -19.71 -0.76
C ALA A 249 6.28 -18.18 -0.94
N TYR A 250 7.19 -17.54 -1.67
CA TYR A 250 7.15 -16.11 -1.92
C TYR A 250 6.07 -15.72 -2.92
N LEU A 251 5.97 -16.44 -4.03
CA LEU A 251 5.06 -16.14 -5.14
C LEU A 251 4.14 -17.32 -5.52
N GLU A 252 3.95 -18.27 -4.61
CA GLU A 252 3.09 -19.45 -4.78
C GLU A 252 1.67 -19.12 -5.30
N PRO A 253 0.99 -20.05 -5.98
CA PRO A 253 -0.43 -19.94 -6.30
C PRO A 253 -1.29 -19.72 -5.06
N THR A 254 -2.46 -19.12 -5.23
CA THR A 254 -3.37 -18.82 -4.12
C THR A 254 -4.84 -18.94 -4.53
N ASP A 255 -5.68 -19.36 -3.60
CA ASP A 255 -7.15 -19.38 -3.75
C ASP A 255 -7.77 -17.99 -3.65
N ASP A 256 -7.03 -16.98 -3.17
CA ASP A 256 -7.50 -15.60 -3.23
C ASP A 256 -7.55 -15.09 -4.67
N ALA A 257 -8.74 -14.93 -5.20
CA ALA A 257 -8.95 -14.59 -6.60
C ALA A 257 -8.24 -13.29 -7.03
N LYS A 258 -8.15 -12.28 -6.14
CA LYS A 258 -7.49 -11.01 -6.45
C LYS A 258 -5.97 -11.16 -6.47
N GLU A 259 -5.41 -11.85 -5.49
CA GLU A 259 -3.97 -12.09 -5.41
C GLU A 259 -3.52 -13.05 -6.53
N GLN A 260 -4.35 -14.02 -6.92
CA GLN A 260 -4.05 -14.90 -8.05
C GLN A 260 -4.04 -14.15 -9.38
N VAL A 261 -4.97 -13.22 -9.62
CA VAL A 261 -4.94 -12.36 -10.81
C VAL A 261 -3.68 -11.51 -10.86
N LYS A 262 -3.26 -10.94 -9.72
CA LYS A 262 -1.99 -10.20 -9.64
C LYS A 262 -0.79 -11.10 -9.97
N ARG A 263 -0.74 -12.30 -9.40
CA ARG A 263 0.31 -13.28 -9.66
C ARG A 263 0.40 -13.60 -11.17
N LEU A 264 -0.70 -14.02 -11.77
CA LEU A 264 -0.76 -14.37 -13.21
C LEU A 264 -0.30 -13.21 -14.09
N ARG A 265 -0.74 -11.99 -13.77
CA ARG A 265 -0.33 -10.76 -14.46
C ARG A 265 1.19 -10.53 -14.39
N HIS A 266 1.78 -10.63 -13.17
CA HIS A 266 3.20 -10.38 -12.98
C HIS A 266 4.08 -11.47 -13.60
N LEU A 267 3.68 -12.73 -13.52
CA LEU A 267 4.41 -13.83 -14.14
C LEU A 267 4.31 -13.78 -15.66
N GLY A 268 3.11 -13.56 -16.21
CA GLY A 268 2.95 -13.38 -17.66
C GLY A 268 3.81 -12.22 -18.19
N ARG A 269 3.88 -11.11 -17.43
CA ARG A 269 4.80 -10.00 -17.74
C ARG A 269 6.26 -10.47 -17.70
N ALA A 270 6.70 -11.19 -16.68
CA ALA A 270 8.07 -11.64 -16.54
C ALA A 270 8.48 -12.51 -17.72
N HIS A 271 7.71 -13.52 -18.08
CA HIS A 271 7.98 -14.39 -19.24
C HIS A 271 8.04 -13.61 -20.56
N LEU A 272 7.05 -12.74 -20.84
CA LEU A 272 7.06 -11.90 -22.06
C LEU A 272 8.26 -10.94 -22.11
N ARG A 273 8.74 -10.47 -20.96
CA ARG A 273 9.90 -9.58 -20.87
C ARG A 273 11.25 -10.33 -20.90
N SER A 274 11.24 -11.63 -20.61
CA SER A 274 12.39 -12.54 -20.78
C SER A 274 12.40 -13.25 -22.13
N ASN A 275 11.62 -12.77 -23.09
CA ASN A 275 11.47 -13.36 -24.45
C ASN A 275 10.91 -14.79 -24.46
N ASP A 276 10.21 -15.21 -23.42
CA ASP A 276 9.49 -16.46 -23.34
C ASP A 276 8.00 -16.24 -23.70
N ALA A 277 7.75 -16.09 -24.98
CA ALA A 277 6.41 -15.78 -25.50
C ALA A 277 5.42 -16.94 -25.27
N GLU A 278 5.88 -18.19 -25.29
CA GLU A 278 5.04 -19.38 -25.10
C GLU A 278 4.47 -19.44 -23.69
N ALA A 279 5.34 -19.36 -22.67
CA ALA A 279 4.88 -19.30 -21.29
C ALA A 279 4.04 -18.04 -21.03
N GLY A 280 4.43 -16.90 -21.58
CA GLY A 280 3.63 -15.67 -21.48
C GLY A 280 2.20 -15.85 -22.03
N ALA A 281 2.03 -16.55 -23.14
CA ALA A 281 0.73 -16.85 -23.74
C ALA A 281 -0.14 -17.75 -22.85
N THR A 282 0.45 -18.68 -22.08
CA THR A 282 -0.31 -19.52 -21.14
C THR A 282 -0.95 -18.69 -20.01
N PHE A 283 -0.22 -17.70 -19.46
CA PHE A 283 -0.77 -16.78 -18.47
C PHE A 283 -1.87 -15.88 -19.04
N LEU A 284 -1.70 -15.44 -20.28
CA LEU A 284 -2.74 -14.65 -20.97
C LEU A 284 -4.01 -15.48 -21.21
N ALA A 285 -3.86 -16.72 -21.62
CA ALA A 285 -4.99 -17.65 -21.82
C ALA A 285 -5.76 -17.88 -20.51
N GLU A 286 -5.04 -18.09 -19.39
CA GLU A 286 -5.67 -18.27 -18.08
C GLU A 286 -6.41 -17.01 -17.61
N LEU A 287 -5.86 -15.82 -17.84
CA LEU A 287 -6.55 -14.56 -17.52
C LEU A 287 -7.83 -14.39 -18.36
N ARG A 288 -7.79 -14.74 -19.67
CA ARG A 288 -8.97 -14.72 -20.56
C ARG A 288 -10.02 -15.71 -20.08
N ARG A 289 -9.65 -16.95 -19.76
CA ARG A 289 -10.56 -17.96 -19.22
C ARG A 289 -11.29 -17.45 -17.96
N ARG A 290 -10.54 -16.90 -17.00
CA ARG A 290 -11.13 -16.30 -15.77
C ARG A 290 -12.03 -15.11 -16.06
N HIS A 291 -11.69 -14.29 -17.04
CA HIS A 291 -12.50 -13.15 -17.45
C HIS A 291 -13.85 -13.60 -18.01
N ASP A 292 -13.85 -14.63 -18.89
CA ASP A 292 -15.06 -15.15 -19.52
C ASP A 292 -15.94 -15.89 -18.54
N GLU A 293 -15.37 -16.62 -17.59
CA GLU A 293 -16.11 -17.20 -16.47
C GLU A 293 -16.84 -16.14 -15.63
N LYS A 294 -16.15 -15.02 -15.32
CA LYS A 294 -16.76 -13.91 -14.58
C LYS A 294 -17.84 -13.18 -15.38
N LYS A 295 -17.66 -13.03 -16.69
CA LYS A 295 -18.68 -12.49 -17.59
C LYS A 295 -19.92 -13.40 -17.63
N THR A 296 -19.73 -14.69 -17.78
CA THR A 296 -20.80 -15.68 -17.78
C THR A 296 -21.58 -15.67 -16.46
N ALA A 297 -20.86 -15.67 -15.33
CA ALA A 297 -21.47 -15.59 -13.99
C ALA A 297 -22.27 -14.28 -13.79
N ARG A 298 -21.72 -13.14 -14.27
CA ARG A 298 -22.44 -11.85 -14.25
C ARG A 298 -23.72 -11.92 -15.08
N ASN A 299 -23.63 -12.43 -16.31
CA ASN A 299 -24.79 -12.50 -17.21
C ASN A 299 -25.88 -13.40 -16.60
N LYS A 300 -25.51 -14.57 -16.07
CA LYS A 300 -26.45 -15.44 -15.35
C LYS A 300 -27.12 -14.74 -14.16
N ALA A 301 -26.35 -14.02 -13.33
CA ALA A 301 -26.87 -13.28 -12.19
C ALA A 301 -27.80 -12.13 -12.62
N THR A 302 -27.45 -11.40 -13.70
CA THR A 302 -28.28 -10.29 -14.22
C THR A 302 -29.56 -10.80 -14.85
N SER A 303 -29.52 -11.88 -15.63
CA SER A 303 -30.74 -12.49 -16.21
C SER A 303 -31.68 -13.03 -15.15
N ALA A 304 -31.16 -13.70 -14.13
CA ALA A 304 -31.98 -14.17 -13.00
C ALA A 304 -32.63 -13.00 -12.21
N ALA A 305 -31.87 -11.91 -12.01
CA ALA A 305 -32.41 -10.71 -11.36
C ALA A 305 -33.47 -10.00 -12.19
N GLU A 306 -33.29 -9.94 -13.49
CA GLU A 306 -34.24 -9.40 -14.46
C GLU A 306 -35.55 -10.22 -14.47
N GLU A 307 -35.44 -11.54 -14.58
CA GLU A 307 -36.59 -12.43 -14.55
C GLU A 307 -37.40 -12.30 -13.24
N LYS A 308 -36.69 -12.30 -12.11
CA LYS A 308 -37.31 -12.10 -10.78
C LYS A 308 -38.01 -10.75 -10.67
N ALA A 309 -37.36 -9.67 -11.13
CA ALA A 309 -37.94 -8.32 -11.09
C ALA A 309 -39.10 -8.17 -12.06
N THR A 310 -39.03 -8.79 -13.23
CA THR A 310 -40.10 -8.85 -14.24
C THR A 310 -41.33 -9.57 -13.70
N LYS A 311 -41.15 -10.75 -13.10
CA LYS A 311 -42.24 -11.47 -12.44
C LYS A 311 -42.89 -10.64 -11.33
N ALA A 312 -42.08 -9.95 -10.54
CA ALA A 312 -42.57 -9.06 -9.45
C ALA A 312 -43.25 -7.78 -9.96
N ALA A 313 -43.02 -7.40 -11.21
CA ALA A 313 -43.66 -6.24 -11.84
C ALA A 313 -45.14 -6.51 -12.21
N TYR A 314 -45.47 -7.78 -12.44
CA TYR A 314 -46.83 -8.17 -12.82
C TYR A 314 -47.79 -8.22 -11.63
N LYS A 315 -48.85 -7.46 -11.69
CA LYS A 315 -49.95 -7.50 -10.73
C LYS A 315 -51.07 -8.36 -11.31
N GLN A 316 -51.07 -9.64 -10.98
CA GLN A 316 -51.97 -10.62 -11.59
C GLN A 316 -53.46 -10.22 -11.47
N ALA A 317 -53.90 -9.72 -10.32
CA ALA A 317 -55.26 -9.25 -10.14
C ALA A 317 -55.68 -8.10 -11.07
N GLU A 318 -54.74 -7.21 -11.44
CA GLU A 318 -55.01 -6.15 -12.45
C GLU A 318 -55.09 -6.75 -13.87
N ILE A 319 -54.23 -7.75 -14.17
CA ILE A 319 -54.24 -8.44 -15.45
C ILE A 319 -55.57 -9.18 -15.62
N ASP A 320 -55.95 -9.98 -14.64
CA ASP A 320 -57.19 -10.76 -14.68
C ASP A 320 -58.44 -9.86 -14.85
N LYS A 321 -58.47 -8.72 -14.18
CA LYS A 321 -59.54 -7.74 -14.31
C LYS A 321 -59.67 -7.17 -15.72
N VAL A 322 -58.54 -6.79 -16.34
CA VAL A 322 -58.54 -6.19 -17.70
C VAL A 322 -58.86 -7.26 -18.76
N VAL A 323 -58.35 -8.46 -18.58
CA VAL A 323 -58.62 -9.62 -19.47
C VAL A 323 -60.08 -10.01 -19.43
N ALA A 324 -60.70 -10.04 -18.24
CA ALA A 324 -62.11 -10.32 -18.08
C ALA A 324 -62.98 -9.23 -18.74
N ALA A 325 -62.64 -7.95 -18.53
CA ALA A 325 -63.37 -6.83 -19.17
C ALA A 325 -63.25 -6.87 -20.71
N ALA A 326 -62.10 -7.23 -21.25
CA ALA A 326 -61.91 -7.37 -22.72
C ALA A 326 -62.74 -8.53 -23.28
N ALA A 327 -62.83 -9.64 -22.57
CA ALA A 327 -63.65 -10.77 -22.93
C ALA A 327 -65.17 -10.45 -22.96
N GLU A 328 -65.66 -9.78 -21.92
CA GLU A 328 -67.05 -9.35 -21.84
C GLU A 328 -67.39 -8.34 -22.93
N LYS A 329 -66.50 -7.41 -23.23
CA LYS A 329 -66.68 -6.44 -24.32
C LYS A 329 -66.75 -7.15 -25.69
N SER A 330 -65.80 -8.04 -26.01
CA SER A 330 -65.82 -8.79 -27.28
C SER A 330 -67.09 -9.62 -27.44
N LYS A 331 -67.57 -10.23 -26.33
CA LYS A 331 -68.83 -10.97 -26.33
C LYS A 331 -70.04 -10.09 -26.54
N ALA A 332 -70.04 -8.89 -25.95
CA ALA A 332 -71.15 -7.91 -26.13
C ALA A 332 -71.18 -7.34 -27.57
N ASP A 333 -70.00 -7.22 -28.20
CA ASP A 333 -69.86 -6.77 -29.58
C ASP A 333 -70.15 -7.91 -30.63
N GLY A 334 -70.60 -9.09 -30.16
CA GLY A 334 -71.01 -10.19 -31.03
C GLY A 334 -69.88 -11.08 -31.57
N GLY A 335 -68.69 -11.03 -30.93
CA GLY A 335 -67.54 -11.83 -31.30
C GLY A 335 -67.71 -13.30 -31.02
N ASP A 336 -67.20 -14.15 -31.92
CA ASP A 336 -67.14 -15.58 -31.73
C ASP A 336 -66.06 -15.99 -30.72
N GLU A 337 -65.90 -17.31 -30.46
CA GLU A 337 -64.92 -17.82 -29.48
C GLU A 337 -63.48 -17.44 -29.80
N GLU A 338 -63.11 -17.34 -31.11
CA GLU A 338 -61.79 -16.94 -31.56
C GLU A 338 -61.54 -15.47 -31.35
N ALA A 339 -62.53 -14.60 -31.65
CA ALA A 339 -62.45 -13.16 -31.39
C ALA A 339 -62.32 -12.87 -29.90
N ILE A 340 -63.06 -13.58 -29.01
CA ILE A 340 -62.94 -13.45 -27.57
C ILE A 340 -61.57 -13.90 -27.09
N ALA A 341 -60.99 -15.00 -27.59
CA ALA A 341 -59.66 -15.48 -27.22
C ALA A 341 -58.58 -14.46 -27.67
N ASN A 342 -58.66 -13.91 -28.86
CA ASN A 342 -57.75 -12.89 -29.35
C ASN A 342 -57.83 -11.59 -28.47
N ALA A 343 -59.01 -11.11 -28.16
CA ALA A 343 -59.21 -9.95 -27.30
C ALA A 343 -58.60 -10.13 -25.91
N LYS A 344 -58.73 -11.30 -25.32
CA LYS A 344 -58.08 -11.65 -24.04
C LYS A 344 -56.55 -11.59 -24.15
N THR A 345 -55.98 -12.20 -25.21
CA THR A 345 -54.53 -12.23 -25.42
C THR A 345 -53.94 -10.85 -25.62
N GLU A 346 -54.58 -10.03 -26.47
CA GLU A 346 -54.17 -8.64 -26.70
C GLU A 346 -54.25 -7.79 -25.42
N ALA A 347 -55.33 -7.90 -24.68
CA ALA A 347 -55.54 -7.18 -23.43
C ALA A 347 -54.49 -7.57 -22.38
N GLU A 348 -54.20 -8.86 -22.24
CA GLU A 348 -53.13 -9.36 -21.37
C GLU A 348 -51.77 -8.77 -21.75
N GLN A 349 -51.44 -8.84 -23.04
CA GLN A 349 -50.17 -8.31 -23.54
C GLN A 349 -50.04 -6.80 -23.28
N GLN A 350 -51.05 -6.02 -23.58
CA GLN A 350 -51.05 -4.55 -23.35
C GLN A 350 -50.88 -4.20 -21.88
N VAL A 351 -51.58 -4.90 -20.96
CA VAL A 351 -51.44 -4.66 -19.50
C VAL A 351 -50.04 -5.04 -19.00
N ARG A 352 -49.54 -6.19 -19.44
CA ARG A 352 -48.17 -6.63 -19.09
C ARG A 352 -47.12 -5.62 -19.58
N GLU A 353 -47.20 -5.15 -20.81
CA GLU A 353 -46.32 -4.13 -21.35
C GLU A 353 -46.38 -2.80 -20.57
N LYS A 354 -47.57 -2.35 -20.21
CA LYS A 354 -47.77 -1.16 -19.37
C LYS A 354 -47.13 -1.31 -18.00
N GLN A 355 -47.33 -2.44 -17.34
CA GLN A 355 -46.74 -2.75 -16.04
C GLN A 355 -45.22 -2.82 -16.11
N LEU A 356 -44.64 -3.49 -17.13
CA LEU A 356 -43.20 -3.53 -17.37
C LEU A 356 -42.62 -2.14 -17.61
N LYS A 357 -43.27 -1.32 -18.43
CA LYS A 357 -42.82 0.06 -18.69
C LYS A 357 -42.82 0.91 -17.42
N ALA A 358 -43.85 0.77 -16.56
CA ALA A 358 -43.93 1.46 -15.27
C ALA A 358 -42.83 1.00 -14.28
N LYS A 359 -42.41 -0.27 -14.36
CA LYS A 359 -41.40 -0.90 -13.47
C LYS A 359 -40.00 -0.99 -14.04
N LYS A 360 -39.76 -0.44 -15.24
CA LYS A 360 -38.47 -0.51 -15.93
C LYS A 360 -37.31 -0.06 -15.06
N LYS A 361 -37.46 1.05 -14.31
CA LYS A 361 -36.40 1.54 -13.40
C LYS A 361 -36.06 0.54 -12.29
N ASP A 362 -37.06 -0.15 -11.75
CA ASP A 362 -36.86 -1.15 -10.69
C ASP A 362 -36.15 -2.38 -11.26
N ILE A 363 -36.51 -2.82 -12.46
CA ILE A 363 -35.88 -3.93 -13.18
C ILE A 363 -34.41 -3.58 -13.50
N ASP A 364 -34.14 -2.39 -14.04
CA ASP A 364 -32.78 -1.93 -14.36
C ASP A 364 -31.91 -1.82 -13.09
N LYS A 365 -32.51 -1.36 -11.99
CA LYS A 365 -31.84 -1.33 -10.66
C LYS A 365 -31.50 -2.72 -10.15
N ALA A 366 -32.40 -3.70 -10.31
CA ALA A 366 -32.14 -5.10 -9.92
C ALA A 366 -30.97 -5.70 -10.73
N LYS A 367 -30.97 -5.49 -12.07
CA LYS A 367 -29.87 -5.90 -12.97
C LYS A 367 -28.54 -5.27 -12.56
N SER A 368 -28.52 -3.96 -12.34
CA SER A 368 -27.33 -3.22 -11.93
C SER A 368 -26.78 -3.71 -10.58
N THR A 369 -27.68 -3.96 -9.62
CA THR A 369 -27.30 -4.51 -8.31
C THR A 369 -26.70 -5.90 -8.43
N ALA A 370 -27.27 -6.77 -9.27
CA ALA A 370 -26.74 -8.11 -9.52
C ALA A 370 -25.40 -8.10 -10.27
N ALA A 371 -25.16 -7.14 -11.16
CA ALA A 371 -23.90 -6.97 -11.89
C ALA A 371 -22.76 -6.45 -11.00
N ARG A 372 -23.06 -5.64 -9.99
CA ARG A 372 -22.09 -4.88 -9.18
C ARG A 372 -20.94 -5.71 -8.60
N PRO A 373 -21.15 -6.91 -8.02
CA PRO A 373 -20.07 -7.73 -7.47
C PRO A 373 -19.02 -8.16 -8.50
N PHE A 374 -19.41 -8.25 -9.77
CA PHE A 374 -18.54 -8.71 -10.86
C PHE A 374 -17.79 -7.59 -11.57
N THR A 375 -18.30 -6.36 -11.57
CA THR A 375 -17.79 -5.24 -12.38
C THR A 375 -16.33 -4.95 -12.10
N SER A 376 -15.92 -4.86 -10.83
CA SER A 376 -14.52 -4.58 -10.47
C SER A 376 -13.58 -5.73 -10.84
N GLN A 377 -14.04 -6.98 -10.72
CA GLN A 377 -13.24 -8.18 -11.04
C GLN A 377 -13.02 -8.30 -12.56
N ILE A 378 -14.09 -8.14 -13.35
CA ILE A 378 -14.02 -8.14 -14.82
C ILE A 378 -13.10 -7.01 -15.31
N GLY A 379 -13.24 -5.79 -14.74
CA GLY A 379 -12.39 -4.67 -15.09
C GLY A 379 -10.91 -4.89 -14.74
N ALA A 380 -10.61 -5.54 -13.62
CA ALA A 380 -9.24 -5.87 -13.24
C ALA A 380 -8.63 -6.92 -14.16
N LEU A 381 -9.39 -7.96 -14.52
CA LEU A 381 -8.98 -8.99 -15.49
C LEU A 381 -8.74 -8.39 -16.88
N GLN A 382 -9.64 -7.53 -17.37
CA GLN A 382 -9.46 -6.88 -18.68
C GLN A 382 -8.21 -6.02 -18.72
N LYS A 383 -7.89 -5.29 -17.64
CA LYS A 383 -6.66 -4.50 -17.56
C LYS A 383 -5.40 -5.37 -17.56
N ALA A 384 -5.43 -6.53 -16.89
CA ALA A 384 -4.34 -7.49 -16.91
C ALA A 384 -4.16 -8.12 -18.30
N ILE A 385 -5.27 -8.45 -18.99
CA ILE A 385 -5.27 -8.95 -20.37
C ILE A 385 -4.67 -7.90 -21.31
N ASN A 386 -5.13 -6.65 -21.25
CA ASN A 386 -4.61 -5.57 -22.09
C ASN A 386 -3.10 -5.38 -21.91
N GLU A 387 -2.60 -5.57 -20.68
CA GLU A 387 -1.16 -5.49 -20.40
C GLU A 387 -0.40 -6.62 -21.09
N LEU A 388 -0.82 -7.89 -20.91
CA LEU A 388 -0.11 -9.01 -21.52
C LEU A 388 -0.22 -9.01 -23.04
N GLU A 389 -1.38 -8.63 -23.60
CA GLU A 389 -1.53 -8.44 -25.05
C GLU A 389 -0.62 -7.32 -25.58
N GLY A 390 -0.49 -6.23 -24.83
CA GLY A 390 0.43 -5.16 -25.17
C GLY A 390 1.89 -5.60 -25.09
N LEU A 391 2.27 -6.39 -24.08
CA LEU A 391 3.62 -6.94 -23.96
C LEU A 391 3.92 -7.99 -25.02
N GLN A 392 2.94 -8.81 -25.42
CA GLN A 392 3.08 -9.72 -26.55
C GLN A 392 3.35 -8.93 -27.84
N ALA A 393 2.61 -7.85 -28.08
CA ALA A 393 2.87 -6.99 -29.24
C ALA A 393 4.27 -6.34 -29.20
N VAL A 394 4.81 -6.03 -28.00
CA VAL A 394 6.21 -5.59 -27.85
C VAL A 394 7.18 -6.70 -28.26
N ALA A 395 6.95 -7.93 -27.80
CA ALA A 395 7.78 -9.09 -28.17
C ALA A 395 7.74 -9.37 -29.68
N ASP A 396 6.59 -9.11 -30.32
CA ASP A 396 6.39 -9.22 -31.77
C ASP A 396 6.97 -7.99 -32.55
N ASN A 397 7.68 -7.07 -31.88
CA ASN A 397 8.21 -5.81 -32.42
C ASN A 397 7.14 -4.85 -32.98
N ASP A 398 5.89 -4.96 -32.55
CA ASP A 398 4.78 -4.09 -32.96
C ASP A 398 4.45 -3.06 -31.84
N ALA A 399 5.34 -2.08 -31.66
CA ALA A 399 5.16 -1.03 -30.66
C ALA A 399 3.91 -0.16 -30.90
N LYS A 400 3.49 0.00 -32.18
CA LYS A 400 2.28 0.77 -32.52
C LYS A 400 1.02 0.09 -32.03
N LYS A 401 0.94 -1.24 -32.10
CA LYS A 401 -0.15 -2.04 -31.53
C LYS A 401 -0.06 -2.12 -30.00
N ALA A 402 1.15 -2.21 -29.44
CA ALA A 402 1.39 -2.32 -28.01
C ALA A 402 0.94 -1.06 -27.23
N LEU A 403 1.24 0.12 -27.72
CA LEU A 403 1.03 1.39 -27.01
C LEU A 403 -0.44 1.62 -26.55
N PRO A 404 -1.47 1.50 -27.41
CA PRO A 404 -2.86 1.68 -26.99
C PRO A 404 -3.35 0.60 -26.00
N LEU A 405 -2.84 -0.62 -26.10
CA LEU A 405 -3.16 -1.70 -25.16
C LEU A 405 -2.58 -1.41 -23.78
N LEU A 406 -1.28 -1.05 -23.71
CA LEU A 406 -0.60 -0.72 -22.47
C LEU A 406 -1.18 0.53 -21.79
N LYS A 407 -1.66 1.53 -22.55
CA LYS A 407 -2.38 2.70 -22.00
C LYS A 407 -3.72 2.31 -21.35
N LYS A 408 -4.38 1.26 -21.82
CA LYS A 408 -5.62 0.73 -21.21
C LYS A 408 -5.38 -0.20 -20.03
N ALA A 409 -4.15 -0.65 -19.82
CA ALA A 409 -3.75 -1.44 -18.67
C ALA A 409 -3.69 -0.59 -17.39
N SER A 410 -3.39 -1.18 -16.24
CA SER A 410 -3.33 -0.47 -14.96
C SER A 410 -1.95 -0.59 -14.33
N GLY A 411 -1.41 0.54 -13.85
CA GLY A 411 -0.14 0.56 -13.11
C GLY A 411 1.08 0.19 -13.96
N ILE A 412 1.04 0.52 -15.24
CA ILE A 412 2.22 0.44 -16.11
C ILE A 412 3.15 1.60 -15.75
N ASN A 413 4.44 1.30 -15.63
CA ASN A 413 5.46 2.31 -15.38
C ASN A 413 5.47 3.34 -16.52
N ALA A 414 5.36 4.62 -16.19
CA ALA A 414 5.30 5.69 -17.19
C ALA A 414 6.60 5.79 -18.02
N MET A 415 7.75 5.48 -17.43
CA MET A 415 9.02 5.42 -18.16
C MET A 415 9.03 4.28 -19.17
N PHE A 416 8.43 3.13 -18.83
CA PHE A 416 8.25 2.03 -19.79
C PHE A 416 7.31 2.43 -20.93
N LEU A 417 6.20 3.12 -20.64
CA LEU A 417 5.31 3.64 -21.68
C LEU A 417 6.00 4.64 -22.59
N ALA A 418 6.86 5.52 -22.05
CA ALA A 418 7.68 6.44 -22.84
C ALA A 418 8.65 5.67 -23.75
N HIS A 419 9.27 4.59 -23.27
CA HIS A 419 10.11 3.73 -24.09
C HIS A 419 9.32 3.05 -25.22
N ILE A 420 8.11 2.54 -24.97
CA ILE A 420 7.25 1.96 -26.02
C ILE A 420 6.82 3.03 -27.04
N ARG A 421 6.55 4.24 -26.58
CA ARG A 421 6.26 5.39 -27.46
C ARG A 421 7.43 5.70 -28.39
N PHE A 422 8.65 5.69 -27.84
CA PHE A 422 9.87 5.83 -28.64
C PHE A 422 9.99 4.73 -29.71
N LEU A 423 9.79 3.47 -29.33
CA LEU A 423 9.80 2.34 -30.28
C LEU A 423 8.70 2.44 -31.34
N ALA A 424 7.58 3.11 -31.05
CA ALA A 424 6.52 3.39 -32.02
C ALA A 424 6.86 4.53 -33.00
N GLY A 425 8.01 5.20 -32.83
CA GLY A 425 8.48 6.30 -33.68
C GLY A 425 8.08 7.70 -33.18
N GLU A 426 7.44 7.80 -32.00
CA GLU A 426 7.01 9.08 -31.39
C GLU A 426 8.10 9.63 -30.45
N THR A 427 9.32 9.88 -30.98
CA THR A 427 10.54 10.16 -30.18
C THR A 427 10.42 11.43 -29.31
N GLU A 428 9.93 12.53 -29.87
CA GLU A 428 9.83 13.81 -29.13
C GLU A 428 8.84 13.72 -27.97
N ASP A 429 7.66 13.14 -28.21
CA ASP A 429 6.65 12.91 -27.19
C ASP A 429 7.11 11.94 -26.11
N ALA A 430 7.87 10.90 -26.48
CA ALA A 430 8.46 9.95 -25.55
C ALA A 430 9.42 10.63 -24.58
N ILE A 431 10.33 11.46 -25.10
CA ILE A 431 11.27 12.23 -24.28
C ILE A 431 10.52 13.20 -23.37
N LYS A 432 9.56 13.95 -23.91
CA LYS A 432 8.73 14.90 -23.14
C LYS A 432 7.99 14.23 -21.98
N ASP A 433 7.36 13.07 -22.21
CA ASP A 433 6.66 12.31 -21.18
C ASP A 433 7.64 11.82 -20.11
N ALA A 434 8.81 11.31 -20.52
CA ALA A 434 9.85 10.83 -19.60
C ALA A 434 10.42 11.95 -18.75
N GLU A 435 10.75 13.10 -19.33
CA GLU A 435 11.24 14.27 -18.60
C GLU A 435 10.20 14.77 -17.58
N LYS A 436 8.93 14.89 -17.98
CA LYS A 436 7.84 15.27 -17.08
C LYS A 436 7.70 14.31 -15.90
N TYR A 437 7.85 13.01 -16.17
CA TYR A 437 7.78 12.01 -15.10
C TYR A 437 8.94 12.16 -14.13
N VAL A 438 10.17 12.31 -14.61
CA VAL A 438 11.37 12.52 -13.78
C VAL A 438 11.24 13.78 -12.93
N GLU A 439 10.72 14.89 -13.48
CA GLU A 439 10.49 16.12 -12.71
C GLU A 439 9.51 15.92 -11.53
N SER A 440 8.50 15.08 -11.69
CA SER A 440 7.57 14.75 -10.60
C SER A 440 8.13 13.72 -9.60
N HIS A 441 9.15 12.95 -10.02
CA HIS A 441 9.83 11.89 -9.25
C HIS A 441 11.30 12.24 -8.96
N LYS A 442 11.52 13.49 -8.55
CA LYS A 442 12.88 14.01 -8.25
C LYS A 442 13.62 13.11 -7.28
N ASN A 443 14.91 12.88 -7.54
CA ASN A 443 15.82 12.08 -6.72
C ASN A 443 15.47 10.58 -6.63
N GLU A 444 14.60 10.07 -7.49
CA GLU A 444 14.40 8.63 -7.66
C GLU A 444 15.35 8.12 -8.74
N VAL A 445 16.18 7.13 -8.40
CA VAL A 445 17.26 6.67 -9.31
C VAL A 445 16.73 5.94 -10.55
N GLN A 446 15.67 5.12 -10.42
CA GLN A 446 15.17 4.32 -11.54
C GLN A 446 14.54 5.17 -12.66
N PRO A 447 13.65 6.15 -12.41
CA PRO A 447 13.16 7.01 -13.48
C PRO A 447 14.27 7.77 -14.20
N LEU A 448 15.23 8.28 -13.44
CA LEU A 448 16.35 9.04 -14.02
C LEU A 448 17.27 8.13 -14.86
N ALA A 449 17.54 6.90 -14.40
CA ALA A 449 18.30 5.89 -15.17
C ALA A 449 17.62 5.55 -16.50
N MET A 450 16.30 5.33 -16.47
CA MET A 450 15.52 5.05 -17.68
C MET A 450 15.45 6.25 -18.64
N LEU A 451 15.44 7.49 -18.13
CA LEU A 451 15.54 8.68 -18.97
C LEU A 451 16.89 8.75 -19.65
N VAL A 452 17.98 8.47 -18.93
CA VAL A 452 19.34 8.43 -19.52
C VAL A 452 19.43 7.40 -20.64
N ASP A 453 18.91 6.17 -20.43
CA ASP A 453 18.87 5.13 -21.46
C ASP A 453 18.03 5.55 -22.68
N LEU A 454 16.87 6.17 -22.47
CA LEU A 454 15.99 6.66 -23.53
C LEU A 454 16.70 7.76 -24.37
N LEU A 455 17.33 8.74 -23.71
CA LEU A 455 18.04 9.83 -24.37
C LEU A 455 19.25 9.32 -25.17
N ALA A 456 19.99 8.34 -24.64
CA ALA A 456 21.09 7.70 -25.35
C ALA A 456 20.60 6.99 -26.63
N ARG A 457 19.49 6.23 -26.54
CA ARG A 457 18.87 5.57 -27.71
C ARG A 457 18.28 6.54 -28.72
N ALA A 458 17.88 7.72 -28.28
CA ALA A 458 17.34 8.78 -29.14
C ALA A 458 18.42 9.69 -29.71
N ASP A 459 19.70 9.32 -29.57
CA ASP A 459 20.88 10.08 -30.07
C ASP A 459 20.87 11.55 -29.58
N GLN A 460 20.67 11.74 -28.26
CA GLN A 460 20.69 13.05 -27.61
C GLN A 460 21.90 13.16 -26.65
N PRO A 461 23.17 13.24 -27.15
CA PRO A 461 24.37 13.05 -26.34
C PRO A 461 24.51 14.09 -25.22
N ASP A 462 24.21 15.37 -25.48
CA ASP A 462 24.32 16.42 -24.45
C ASP A 462 23.32 16.24 -23.31
N LYS A 463 22.07 15.94 -23.64
CA LYS A 463 21.05 15.66 -22.63
C LYS A 463 21.37 14.38 -21.86
N THR A 464 21.86 13.35 -22.55
CA THR A 464 22.30 12.09 -21.94
C THR A 464 23.36 12.34 -20.89
N ARG A 465 24.41 13.10 -21.25
CA ARG A 465 25.50 13.48 -20.33
C ARG A 465 24.97 14.27 -19.13
N GLN A 466 24.14 15.27 -19.38
CA GLN A 466 23.55 16.10 -18.32
C GLN A 466 22.72 15.26 -17.32
N ARG A 467 21.83 14.38 -17.81
CA ARG A 467 20.98 13.54 -16.96
C ARG A 467 21.78 12.44 -16.27
N PHE A 468 22.81 11.90 -16.92
CA PHE A 468 23.70 10.91 -16.30
C PHE A 468 24.48 11.52 -15.13
N GLU A 469 25.00 12.75 -15.26
CA GLU A 469 25.64 13.45 -14.13
C GLU A 469 24.66 13.76 -12.99
N GLN A 470 23.39 14.04 -13.29
CA GLN A 470 22.37 14.15 -12.26
C GLN A 470 22.14 12.81 -11.53
N LEU A 471 22.11 11.68 -12.28
CA LEU A 471 21.98 10.34 -11.70
C LEU A 471 23.19 10.01 -10.82
N ARG A 472 24.39 10.33 -11.25
CA ARG A 472 25.62 10.09 -10.48
C ARG A 472 25.59 10.79 -9.12
N LYS A 473 25.02 11.99 -9.02
CA LYS A 473 24.87 12.71 -7.73
C LYS A 473 23.99 12.02 -6.70
N ILE A 474 23.22 11.00 -7.09
CA ILE A 474 22.35 10.24 -6.18
C ILE A 474 22.64 8.73 -6.23
N SER A 475 23.74 8.34 -6.87
CA SER A 475 24.03 6.95 -7.23
C SER A 475 24.71 6.12 -6.15
N GLY A 476 25.18 6.72 -5.06
CA GLY A 476 26.01 6.03 -4.06
C GLY A 476 25.49 4.66 -3.61
N PRO A 477 24.20 4.51 -3.27
CA PRO A 477 23.65 3.23 -2.79
C PRO A 477 23.17 2.27 -3.89
N ILE A 478 23.28 2.62 -5.18
CA ILE A 478 22.72 1.83 -6.29
C ILE A 478 23.36 0.44 -6.39
N ASP A 479 22.55 -0.59 -6.57
CA ASP A 479 22.98 -1.93 -6.98
C ASP A 479 23.17 -2.00 -8.49
N LEU A 480 24.39 -1.76 -8.96
CA LEU A 480 24.74 -1.67 -10.39
C LEU A 480 24.41 -2.94 -11.20
N CYS A 481 24.35 -4.13 -10.53
CA CYS A 481 23.99 -5.40 -11.17
C CYS A 481 22.48 -5.57 -11.44
N SER A 482 21.71 -4.51 -11.36
CA SER A 482 20.30 -4.53 -11.76
C SER A 482 20.16 -4.12 -13.22
N PRO A 483 19.34 -4.80 -14.05
CA PRO A 483 19.25 -4.59 -15.50
C PRO A 483 19.04 -3.12 -15.91
N VAL A 484 18.30 -2.37 -15.11
CA VAL A 484 18.05 -0.93 -15.35
C VAL A 484 19.34 -0.09 -15.30
N PHE A 485 20.30 -0.48 -14.46
CA PHE A 485 21.57 0.24 -14.30
C PHE A 485 22.68 -0.34 -15.16
N GLU A 486 22.70 -1.65 -15.39
CA GLU A 486 23.65 -2.32 -16.27
C GLU A 486 23.64 -1.78 -17.68
N ARG A 487 22.46 -1.40 -18.21
CA ARG A 487 22.30 -0.77 -19.52
C ARG A 487 23.03 0.57 -19.67
N LEU A 488 23.37 1.22 -18.56
CA LEU A 488 24.09 2.49 -18.57
C LEU A 488 25.62 2.35 -18.66
N SER A 489 26.14 1.12 -18.71
CA SER A 489 27.59 0.87 -18.81
C SER A 489 28.23 1.48 -20.08
N SER A 490 27.51 1.45 -21.21
CA SER A 490 27.92 2.12 -22.45
C SER A 490 27.95 3.66 -22.32
N VAL A 491 26.96 4.23 -21.64
CA VAL A 491 26.89 5.67 -21.35
C VAL A 491 28.04 6.08 -20.43
N ALA A 492 28.33 5.27 -19.40
CA ALA A 492 29.44 5.50 -18.49
C ALA A 492 30.80 5.48 -19.23
N SER A 493 31.00 4.49 -20.11
CA SER A 493 32.21 4.39 -20.95
C SER A 493 32.32 5.59 -21.88
N ALA A 494 31.28 6.01 -22.56
CA ALA A 494 31.25 7.18 -23.43
C ALA A 494 31.51 8.50 -22.66
N ALA A 495 31.14 8.57 -21.40
CA ALA A 495 31.42 9.70 -20.51
C ALA A 495 32.84 9.66 -19.90
N GLY A 496 33.63 8.61 -20.16
CA GLY A 496 34.99 8.46 -19.63
C GLY A 496 35.04 8.21 -18.12
N VAL A 497 33.95 7.68 -17.53
CA VAL A 497 33.93 7.34 -16.11
C VAL A 497 34.15 5.83 -15.88
N PRO A 498 34.64 5.43 -14.70
CA PRO A 498 34.85 4.02 -14.37
C PRO A 498 33.58 3.17 -14.51
N GLN A 499 33.74 1.85 -14.62
CA GLN A 499 32.61 0.91 -14.67
C GLN A 499 31.72 1.04 -13.40
N ASP A 500 32.34 1.23 -12.23
CA ASP A 500 31.63 1.70 -11.04
C ASP A 500 31.51 3.24 -11.10
N TRP A 501 30.43 3.70 -11.74
CA TRP A 501 30.15 5.11 -11.91
C TRP A 501 29.46 5.78 -10.72
N ARG A 502 29.30 5.05 -9.61
CA ARG A 502 28.67 5.59 -8.40
C ARG A 502 29.53 6.68 -7.75
N VAL A 503 28.84 7.63 -7.13
CA VAL A 503 29.46 8.71 -6.38
C VAL A 503 28.89 8.71 -4.96
N GLN A 504 29.78 8.52 -3.98
CA GLN A 504 29.40 8.67 -2.57
C GLN A 504 29.40 10.15 -2.22
N LEU A 505 28.28 10.65 -1.76
CA LEU A 505 28.17 12.02 -1.28
C LEU A 505 28.31 12.04 0.25
N PRO A 506 28.92 13.11 0.81
CA PRO A 506 28.95 13.28 2.25
C PRO A 506 27.54 13.43 2.81
N ALA A 507 27.35 12.96 4.05
CA ALA A 507 26.10 13.17 4.77
C ALA A 507 25.83 14.67 4.93
N LYS A 508 24.57 15.06 4.86
CA LYS A 508 24.16 16.45 5.13
C LYS A 508 24.30 16.75 6.62
N THR A 509 24.56 18.01 6.96
CA THR A 509 24.75 18.45 8.33
C THR A 509 23.45 18.60 9.14
N ASP A 510 22.30 18.64 8.45
CA ASP A 510 20.96 18.84 9.06
C ASP A 510 20.20 17.53 9.39
N ILE A 511 20.93 16.42 9.55
CA ILE A 511 20.35 15.10 9.83
C ILE A 511 20.48 14.64 11.27
N GLY A 512 21.11 15.46 12.13
CA GLY A 512 21.45 15.09 13.49
C GLY A 512 22.51 13.99 13.60
N ASP A 513 22.81 13.62 14.84
CA ASP A 513 23.74 12.51 15.11
C ASP A 513 23.05 11.17 14.86
N ARG A 514 23.63 10.37 13.99
CA ARG A 514 23.12 9.05 13.63
C ARG A 514 24.00 7.96 14.23
N PRO A 515 23.43 7.07 15.06
CA PRO A 515 24.20 5.92 15.55
C PRO A 515 24.54 4.96 14.42
N ASN A 516 25.50 4.08 14.65
CA ASN A 516 25.68 2.96 13.75
C ASN A 516 24.41 2.09 13.78
N LEU A 517 23.84 1.81 12.60
CA LEU A 517 22.60 1.04 12.45
C LEU A 517 22.68 -0.35 13.10
N ASP A 518 23.85 -0.99 13.10
CA ASP A 518 24.05 -2.31 13.70
C ASP A 518 23.86 -2.31 15.23
N THR A 519 24.04 -1.15 15.88
CA THR A 519 23.77 -1.01 17.32
C THR A 519 22.27 -0.96 17.65
N LEU A 520 21.43 -0.68 16.68
CA LEU A 520 19.97 -0.59 16.84
C LEU A 520 19.27 -1.95 16.69
N GLY A 521 19.92 -2.91 16.01
CA GLY A 521 19.36 -4.24 15.77
C GLY A 521 19.73 -4.79 14.40
N SER A 522 19.27 -6.01 14.09
CA SER A 522 19.51 -6.65 12.80
C SER A 522 18.69 -6.00 11.66
N PHE A 523 19.25 -6.01 10.45
CA PHE A 523 18.57 -5.48 9.24
C PHE A 523 17.25 -6.19 8.95
N ARG A 524 17.21 -7.49 9.15
CA ARG A 524 16.03 -8.33 8.95
C ARG A 524 15.68 -9.06 10.23
N TRP A 525 14.41 -9.36 10.41
CA TRP A 525 13.99 -10.22 11.51
C TRP A 525 14.57 -11.63 11.34
N GLN A 526 15.07 -12.16 12.44
CA GLN A 526 15.56 -13.54 12.54
C GLN A 526 14.92 -14.16 13.79
N PRO A 527 14.45 -15.41 13.70
CA PRO A 527 13.93 -16.09 14.87
C PRO A 527 15.04 -16.24 15.92
N SER A 528 14.66 -16.16 17.19
CA SER A 528 15.59 -16.47 18.28
C SER A 528 16.12 -17.89 18.10
N PRO A 529 17.44 -18.12 18.33
CA PRO A 529 17.97 -19.48 18.34
C PRO A 529 17.17 -20.34 19.31
N ALA A 530 16.77 -21.52 18.85
CA ALA A 530 16.13 -22.48 19.75
C ALA A 530 17.10 -22.83 20.90
N LYS A 531 16.59 -22.79 22.14
CA LYS A 531 17.37 -23.24 23.29
C LYS A 531 17.67 -24.72 23.09
N ASP A 532 18.94 -25.11 23.38
CA ASP A 532 19.28 -26.51 23.36
C ASP A 532 18.50 -27.27 24.45
N TRP A 533 18.17 -28.50 24.16
CA TRP A 533 17.49 -29.40 25.09
C TRP A 533 18.12 -30.77 24.99
N ALA A 534 18.12 -31.50 26.10
CA ALA A 534 18.54 -32.88 26.16
C ALA A 534 17.35 -33.73 26.64
N LEU A 535 16.94 -34.66 25.81
CA LEU A 535 15.93 -35.66 26.10
C LEU A 535 16.51 -37.05 25.85
N SER A 536 15.83 -38.09 26.32
CA SER A 536 16.17 -39.46 25.93
C SER A 536 15.06 -40.02 25.05
N ASP A 537 15.43 -40.79 24.03
CA ASP A 537 14.44 -41.56 23.27
C ASP A 537 13.85 -42.70 24.08
N SER A 538 12.92 -43.47 23.49
CA SER A 538 12.32 -44.63 24.14
C SER A 538 13.28 -45.77 24.51
N SER A 539 14.52 -45.73 23.99
CA SER A 539 15.62 -46.68 24.27
C SER A 539 16.63 -46.10 25.26
N GLY A 540 16.40 -44.91 25.82
CA GLY A 540 17.29 -44.24 26.76
C GLY A 540 18.49 -43.55 26.12
N ILE A 541 18.54 -43.42 24.78
CA ILE A 541 19.63 -42.74 24.07
C ILE A 541 19.45 -41.23 24.17
N PRO A 542 20.47 -40.47 24.60
CA PRO A 542 20.39 -39.01 24.68
C PRO A 542 20.19 -38.36 23.31
N LEU A 543 19.19 -37.47 23.21
CA LEU A 543 18.89 -36.65 22.05
C LEU A 543 19.03 -35.18 22.43
N SER A 544 19.62 -34.39 21.56
CA SER A 544 19.69 -32.93 21.68
C SER A 544 19.36 -32.29 20.33
N LEU A 545 19.08 -30.98 20.31
CA LEU A 545 18.90 -30.25 19.05
C LEU A 545 20.15 -30.38 18.15
N GLN A 546 21.31 -30.50 18.71
CA GLN A 546 22.56 -30.67 17.95
C GLN A 546 22.60 -31.96 17.14
N THR A 547 21.95 -33.02 17.64
CA THR A 547 21.83 -34.32 16.95
C THR A 547 21.08 -34.19 15.60
N PHE A 548 20.24 -33.15 15.45
CA PHE A 548 19.43 -32.94 14.27
C PHE A 548 19.92 -31.79 13.37
N ARG A 549 21.15 -31.26 13.61
CA ARG A 549 21.70 -30.18 12.77
C ARG A 549 21.67 -30.55 11.29
N GLY A 550 21.21 -29.58 10.45
CA GLY A 550 21.08 -29.76 9.00
C GLY A 550 19.77 -30.44 8.57
N LYS A 551 18.87 -30.75 9.52
CA LYS A 551 17.55 -31.32 9.25
C LYS A 551 16.45 -30.42 9.83
N PRO A 552 15.30 -30.27 9.15
CA PRO A 552 14.12 -29.66 9.76
C PRO A 552 13.65 -30.51 10.95
N VAL A 553 13.38 -29.88 12.08
CA VAL A 553 12.89 -30.55 13.30
C VAL A 553 11.53 -29.97 13.68
N VAL A 554 10.52 -30.81 13.85
CA VAL A 554 9.21 -30.45 14.41
C VAL A 554 9.16 -31.00 15.83
N VAL A 555 9.02 -30.12 16.81
CA VAL A 555 8.85 -30.50 18.20
C VAL A 555 7.37 -30.37 18.53
N ILE A 556 6.77 -31.47 19.00
CA ILE A 556 5.37 -31.52 19.43
C ILE A 556 5.37 -31.69 20.95
N PHE A 557 4.67 -30.79 21.65
CA PHE A 557 4.51 -30.82 23.11
C PHE A 557 3.14 -31.36 23.49
#